data_7d060dfdceefa3f76a760c382129025b
#
_entry.id   7d060dfdceefa3f76a760c382129025b
#
_cell.length_a   1.000
_cell.length_b   1.000
_cell.length_c   1.000
_cell.angle_alpha   90.00
_cell.angle_beta   90.00
_cell.angle_gamma   90.00
#
_symmetry.space_group_name_H-M   'P 1'
#
loop_
_entity.id
_entity.type
_entity.pdbx_description
1 polymer ?
#
loop_
_entity_poly.entity_id
_entity_poly.type
_entity_poly.pdbx_seq_one_letter_code
_entity_poly.pdbx_strand_id
1 'polypeptide(L)'
;VSYNLNDVRVGTLPLNGTIYEAEKAKLSNVKAESAADASNGQEVRYINETDSIVDFENIKVSQSGNYTILVRYSNGETNEASHTVTVNGTTIGTVNYPVTVNWDRYQWSKFTCYLKKGVNSIKFTKNVGFAEMDCIMIDNTDSDFVIENENSGKYLEIKSALTTENADAGQWGVTNNWCQKWTFEDAGNGYYRIKNMNSGLYLEIENQSKENGAKAIQCKYSNRASQLWKFVETGDGYYFIINKNSGKY
;
A
#
# COMPACT_ATOMS: atom_id res chain seq x y z
N VAL A 1 -3.64 3.28 16.07
CA VAL A 1 -2.51 3.86 15.31
C VAL A 1 -3.09 4.56 14.12
N SER A 2 -3.09 5.89 14.14
CA SER A 2 -3.66 6.72 13.09
C SER A 2 -2.75 6.68 11.86
N TYR A 3 -3.34 6.45 10.71
CA TYR A 3 -2.64 6.56 9.43
C TYR A 3 -2.98 7.90 8.79
N ASN A 4 -1.97 8.77 8.66
CA ASN A 4 -2.07 9.90 7.78
C ASN A 4 -1.72 9.41 6.37
N LEU A 5 -2.70 9.37 5.48
CA LEU A 5 -2.55 8.91 4.09
C LEU A 5 -1.56 9.77 3.26
N ASN A 6 -1.07 10.88 3.81
CA ASN A 6 -0.10 11.77 3.18
C ASN A 6 1.26 11.82 3.88
N ASP A 7 1.45 11.11 5.00
CA ASP A 7 2.68 11.22 5.78
C ASP A 7 3.35 9.84 5.92
N VAL A 8 4.21 9.52 4.97
CA VAL A 8 5.16 8.41 5.13
C VAL A 8 6.24 8.91 6.08
N ARG A 9 5.97 8.90 7.38
CA ARG A 9 7.00 9.14 8.39
C ARG A 9 7.85 7.91 8.59
N VAL A 10 9.15 8.12 8.53
CA VAL A 10 10.18 7.19 8.96
C VAL A 10 9.93 6.79 10.43
N GLY A 11 9.64 5.51 10.65
CA GLY A 11 9.50 4.94 11.99
C GLY A 11 8.12 4.34 12.25
N THR A 12 8.01 3.03 12.11
CA THR A 12 6.89 2.15 12.47
C THR A 12 5.57 2.41 11.75
N LEU A 13 5.52 2.03 10.47
CA LEU A 13 4.28 1.69 9.82
C LEU A 13 3.91 0.26 10.26
N PRO A 14 2.69 -0.04 10.72
CA PRO A 14 2.14 -1.36 10.53
C PRO A 14 1.84 -1.45 9.03
N LEU A 15 2.81 -1.98 8.32
CA LEU A 15 2.77 -2.18 6.89
C LEU A 15 1.84 -3.39 6.66
N ASN A 16 0.65 -3.17 6.11
CA ASN A 16 -0.27 -4.24 5.70
C ASN A 16 0.17 -4.82 4.34
N GLY A 17 1.43 -5.24 4.26
CA GLY A 17 1.99 -5.82 3.07
C GLY A 17 2.57 -7.20 3.30
N THR A 18 2.75 -7.96 2.24
CA THR A 18 3.52 -9.20 2.29
C THR A 18 5.00 -8.86 2.23
N ILE A 19 5.75 -9.23 3.28
CA ILE A 19 7.20 -9.07 3.35
C ILE A 19 7.86 -10.24 2.63
N TYR A 20 8.88 -9.94 1.85
CA TYR A 20 9.79 -10.88 1.22
C TYR A 20 11.21 -10.52 1.66
N GLU A 21 11.83 -11.40 2.43
CA GLU A 21 13.17 -11.22 3.00
C GLU A 21 14.22 -11.35 1.90
N ALA A 22 15.19 -10.44 1.88
CA ALA A 22 16.20 -10.40 0.82
C ALA A 22 17.15 -11.62 0.89
N GLU A 23 17.46 -12.10 2.09
CA GLU A 23 18.31 -13.29 2.27
C GLU A 23 17.64 -14.59 1.77
N LYS A 24 16.33 -14.58 1.52
CA LYS A 24 15.55 -15.69 0.94
C LYS A 24 15.34 -15.55 -0.55
N ALA A 25 15.76 -14.44 -1.14
CA ALA A 25 15.75 -14.25 -2.58
C ALA A 25 16.83 -15.11 -3.26
N LYS A 26 16.78 -15.22 -4.57
CA LYS A 26 17.87 -15.81 -5.34
C LYS A 26 19.02 -14.81 -5.43
N LEU A 27 20.14 -15.17 -4.85
CA LEU A 27 21.31 -14.33 -4.70
C LEU A 27 22.41 -14.72 -5.69
N SER A 28 23.07 -13.75 -6.31
CA SER A 28 24.27 -13.93 -7.11
C SER A 28 25.26 -12.81 -6.84
N ASN A 29 26.51 -13.14 -6.56
CA ASN A 29 27.60 -12.21 -6.24
C ASN A 29 27.25 -11.19 -5.15
N VAL A 30 26.53 -11.65 -4.12
CA VAL A 30 26.15 -10.91 -2.91
C VAL A 30 26.13 -11.87 -1.73
N LYS A 31 26.03 -11.38 -0.51
CA LYS A 31 26.01 -12.22 0.70
C LYS A 31 24.85 -11.86 1.60
N ALA A 32 24.18 -12.88 2.14
CA ALA A 32 23.32 -12.75 3.29
C ALA A 32 24.17 -12.80 4.57
N GLU A 33 24.02 -11.79 5.42
CA GLU A 33 24.77 -11.68 6.69
C GLU A 33 23.84 -11.34 7.84
N SER A 34 24.25 -11.71 9.06
CA SER A 34 23.48 -11.40 10.26
C SER A 34 23.53 -9.90 10.56
N ALA A 35 22.38 -9.31 10.86
CA ALA A 35 22.22 -7.93 11.25
C ALA A 35 21.10 -7.83 12.30
N ALA A 36 21.44 -7.35 13.50
CA ALA A 36 20.54 -7.42 14.67
C ALA A 36 19.24 -6.61 14.48
N ASP A 37 19.32 -5.47 13.78
CA ASP A 37 18.19 -4.57 13.56
C ASP A 37 17.45 -4.84 12.21
N ALA A 38 17.94 -5.83 11.43
CA ALA A 38 17.28 -6.25 10.19
C ALA A 38 16.02 -7.08 10.47
N SER A 39 15.11 -7.07 9.53
CA SER A 39 13.97 -7.99 9.48
C SER A 39 14.49 -9.43 9.50
N ASN A 40 13.85 -10.31 10.24
CA ASN A 40 14.31 -11.70 10.38
C ASN A 40 15.80 -11.86 10.80
N GLY A 41 16.49 -10.78 11.25
CA GLY A 41 17.86 -10.81 11.76
C GLY A 41 18.95 -10.99 10.72
N GLN A 42 18.65 -10.83 9.43
CA GLN A 42 19.60 -10.92 8.32
C GLN A 42 19.32 -9.87 7.25
N GLU A 43 20.34 -9.52 6.49
CA GLU A 43 20.24 -8.63 5.34
C GLU A 43 21.18 -9.09 4.22
N VAL A 44 20.99 -8.58 3.01
CA VAL A 44 21.88 -8.83 1.87
C VAL A 44 22.84 -7.66 1.71
N ARG A 45 24.13 -7.98 1.79
CA ARG A 45 25.28 -7.08 1.65
C ARG A 45 26.02 -7.29 0.35
N TYR A 46 26.92 -6.32 0.05
CA TYR A 46 27.84 -6.38 -1.10
C TYR A 46 27.12 -6.39 -2.46
N ILE A 47 26.04 -5.61 -2.60
CA ILE A 47 25.42 -5.33 -3.89
C ILE A 47 26.26 -4.25 -4.60
N ASN A 48 27.54 -4.56 -4.88
CA ASN A 48 28.56 -3.58 -5.25
C ASN A 48 29.16 -3.80 -6.67
N GLU A 49 28.82 -4.90 -7.33
CA GLU A 49 29.26 -5.19 -8.68
C GLU A 49 28.11 -5.22 -9.68
N THR A 50 28.40 -5.08 -10.97
CA THR A 50 27.37 -5.03 -12.02
C THR A 50 26.60 -6.34 -12.20
N ASP A 51 27.18 -7.46 -11.74
CA ASP A 51 26.61 -8.81 -11.73
C ASP A 51 26.05 -9.20 -10.34
N SER A 52 26.05 -8.26 -9.39
CA SER A 52 25.37 -8.45 -8.09
C SER A 52 23.86 -8.46 -8.30
N ILE A 53 23.20 -9.53 -7.82
CA ILE A 53 21.77 -9.77 -8.06
C ILE A 53 21.10 -10.18 -6.76
N VAL A 54 19.94 -9.52 -6.48
CA VAL A 54 18.92 -9.96 -5.52
C VAL A 54 17.62 -10.13 -6.31
N ASP A 55 17.16 -11.37 -6.53
CA ASP A 55 15.99 -11.68 -7.36
C ASP A 55 14.89 -12.38 -6.55
N PHE A 56 13.81 -11.69 -6.32
CA PHE A 56 12.61 -12.21 -5.65
C PHE A 56 11.71 -12.91 -6.67
N GLU A 57 11.91 -14.22 -6.89
CA GLU A 57 11.23 -14.99 -7.94
C GLU A 57 9.79 -15.43 -7.62
N ASN A 58 9.32 -15.29 -6.37
CA ASN A 58 8.06 -15.88 -5.91
C ASN A 58 7.06 -14.84 -5.36
N ILE A 59 7.02 -13.66 -5.95
CA ILE A 59 6.07 -12.61 -5.56
C ILE A 59 4.68 -12.96 -6.07
N LYS A 60 3.74 -13.21 -5.17
CA LYS A 60 2.37 -13.59 -5.52
C LYS A 60 1.40 -12.44 -5.27
N VAL A 61 0.62 -12.10 -6.29
CA VAL A 61 -0.50 -11.17 -6.18
C VAL A 61 -1.80 -11.81 -6.66
N SER A 62 -2.90 -11.46 -6.01
CA SER A 62 -4.22 -12.02 -6.30
C SER A 62 -4.88 -11.43 -7.53
N GLN A 63 -4.47 -10.24 -7.93
CA GLN A 63 -4.99 -9.52 -9.10
C GLN A 63 -3.84 -8.86 -9.88
N SER A 64 -4.08 -8.58 -11.16
CA SER A 64 -3.16 -7.76 -11.96
C SER A 64 -3.41 -6.28 -11.69
N GLY A 65 -2.36 -5.49 -11.53
CA GLY A 65 -2.47 -4.07 -11.25
C GLY A 65 -1.14 -3.39 -10.96
N ASN A 66 -1.18 -2.11 -10.66
CA ASN A 66 -0.04 -1.36 -10.16
C ASN A 66 0.08 -1.56 -8.66
N TYR A 67 1.27 -1.94 -8.22
CA TYR A 67 1.60 -2.15 -6.82
C TYR A 67 2.70 -1.20 -6.40
N THR A 68 2.62 -0.68 -5.19
CA THR A 68 3.75 0.00 -4.55
C THR A 68 4.63 -1.04 -3.88
N ILE A 69 5.90 -1.01 -4.22
CA ILE A 69 6.92 -1.86 -3.64
C ILE A 69 7.74 -0.99 -2.71
N LEU A 70 7.80 -1.36 -1.45
CA LEU A 70 8.66 -0.74 -0.45
C LEU A 70 9.92 -1.58 -0.32
N VAL A 71 11.07 -0.94 -0.27
CA VAL A 71 12.38 -1.57 -0.09
C VAL A 71 12.96 -1.09 1.22
N ARG A 72 13.19 -1.97 2.16
CA ARG A 72 13.90 -1.68 3.40
C ARG A 72 15.39 -1.84 3.16
N TYR A 73 16.14 -0.78 3.41
CA TYR A 73 17.55 -0.69 3.07
C TYR A 73 18.33 0.07 4.13
N SER A 74 19.65 -0.10 4.11
CA SER A 74 20.61 0.79 4.75
C SER A 74 21.59 1.36 3.73
N ASN A 75 21.99 2.62 3.91
CA ASN A 75 23.02 3.32 3.15
C ASN A 75 23.87 4.14 4.11
N GLY A 76 24.93 3.54 4.60
CA GLY A 76 25.89 4.18 5.50
C GLY A 76 26.94 5.03 4.80
N GLU A 77 26.81 5.26 3.49
CA GLU A 77 27.71 6.11 2.70
C GLU A 77 27.42 7.60 2.90
N THR A 78 28.13 8.45 2.18
CA THR A 78 27.93 9.91 2.19
C THR A 78 27.05 10.40 1.07
N ASN A 79 26.74 9.55 0.09
CA ASN A 79 25.97 9.88 -1.11
C ASN A 79 24.79 8.92 -1.26
N GLU A 80 23.76 9.39 -2.00
CA GLU A 80 22.64 8.56 -2.39
C GLU A 80 23.10 7.37 -3.25
N ALA A 81 22.55 6.22 -2.99
CA ALA A 81 22.74 5.00 -3.78
C ALA A 81 21.49 4.65 -4.57
N SER A 82 21.57 3.70 -5.50
CA SER A 82 20.41 3.18 -6.22
C SER A 82 20.67 1.80 -6.81
N HIS A 83 19.57 1.06 -6.96
CA HIS A 83 19.55 -0.19 -7.71
C HIS A 83 18.68 -0.08 -8.95
N THR A 84 19.08 -0.75 -10.03
CA THR A 84 18.23 -0.98 -11.20
C THR A 84 17.19 -2.04 -10.86
N VAL A 85 15.93 -1.79 -11.24
CA VAL A 85 14.79 -2.67 -10.98
C VAL A 85 14.31 -3.31 -12.27
N THR A 86 14.20 -4.63 -12.27
CA THR A 86 13.64 -5.43 -13.37
C THR A 86 12.45 -6.23 -12.85
N VAL A 87 11.30 -6.10 -13.49
CA VAL A 87 10.06 -6.81 -13.13
C VAL A 87 9.68 -7.76 -14.26
N ASN A 88 9.51 -9.04 -13.95
CA ASN A 88 9.16 -10.08 -14.93
C ASN A 88 10.06 -10.03 -16.19
N GLY A 89 11.35 -9.81 -16.00
CA GLY A 89 12.34 -9.74 -17.09
C GLY A 89 12.44 -8.39 -17.81
N THR A 90 11.60 -7.40 -17.48
CA THR A 90 11.64 -6.06 -18.08
C THR A 90 12.20 -5.05 -17.09
N THR A 91 13.28 -4.34 -17.47
CA THR A 91 13.80 -3.22 -16.67
C THR A 91 12.83 -2.06 -16.70
N ILE A 92 12.43 -1.58 -15.51
CA ILE A 92 11.42 -0.54 -15.34
C ILE A 92 11.98 0.80 -14.83
N GLY A 93 13.25 0.82 -14.40
CA GLY A 93 13.89 2.03 -13.86
C GLY A 93 14.80 1.72 -12.69
N THR A 94 14.93 2.68 -11.79
CA THR A 94 15.76 2.58 -10.59
C THR A 94 14.95 2.92 -9.35
N VAL A 95 15.39 2.38 -8.21
CA VAL A 95 14.97 2.81 -6.87
C VAL A 95 16.16 3.47 -6.17
N ASN A 96 15.91 4.64 -5.58
CA ASN A 96 16.93 5.44 -4.92
C ASN A 96 16.94 5.19 -3.41
N TYR A 97 18.12 5.26 -2.83
CA TYR A 97 18.39 5.04 -1.41
C TYR A 97 19.11 6.24 -0.81
N PRO A 98 18.41 7.26 -0.31
CA PRO A 98 19.01 8.32 0.48
C PRO A 98 19.90 7.79 1.59
N VAL A 99 20.88 8.59 1.99
CA VAL A 99 21.80 8.25 3.07
C VAL A 99 21.03 7.99 4.35
N THR A 100 21.34 6.88 5.03
CA THR A 100 20.93 6.59 6.41
C THR A 100 21.99 7.07 7.39
N VAL A 101 21.75 7.00 8.68
CA VAL A 101 22.74 7.46 9.68
C VAL A 101 24.03 6.61 9.64
N ASN A 102 23.86 5.31 9.42
CA ASN A 102 24.92 4.31 9.29
C ASN A 102 24.33 3.01 8.69
N TRP A 103 25.14 1.97 8.56
CA TRP A 103 24.75 0.67 8.02
C TRP A 103 23.76 -0.12 8.90
N ASP A 104 23.67 0.20 10.19
CA ASP A 104 22.73 -0.45 11.12
C ASP A 104 21.40 0.29 11.24
N ARG A 105 21.17 1.31 10.43
CA ARG A 105 19.94 2.12 10.41
C ARG A 105 19.20 1.96 9.10
N TYR A 106 18.00 1.40 9.19
CA TYR A 106 17.17 1.11 8.03
C TYR A 106 16.16 2.21 7.78
N GLN A 107 15.94 2.45 6.50
CA GLN A 107 14.87 3.29 5.98
C GLN A 107 14.09 2.55 4.90
N TRP A 108 12.97 3.13 4.48
CA TRP A 108 12.17 2.62 3.39
C TRP A 108 12.26 3.54 2.18
N SER A 109 12.54 2.96 1.03
CA SER A 109 12.36 3.58 -0.27
C SER A 109 11.22 2.89 -1.00
N LYS A 110 10.68 3.51 -2.06
CA LYS A 110 9.55 2.94 -2.79
C LYS A 110 9.62 3.20 -4.28
N PHE A 111 8.99 2.31 -5.03
CA PHE A 111 8.67 2.48 -6.44
C PHE A 111 7.34 1.80 -6.75
N THR A 112 6.73 2.13 -7.89
CA THR A 112 5.49 1.50 -8.35
C THR A 112 5.77 0.68 -9.60
N CYS A 113 5.21 -0.53 -9.67
CA CYS A 113 5.31 -1.38 -10.85
C CYS A 113 4.02 -2.15 -11.09
N TYR A 114 3.82 -2.58 -12.35
CA TYR A 114 2.72 -3.46 -12.71
C TYR A 114 3.08 -4.91 -12.44
N LEU A 115 2.26 -5.60 -11.63
CA LEU A 115 2.34 -7.04 -11.38
C LEU A 115 1.15 -7.74 -12.02
N LYS A 116 1.38 -8.94 -12.58
CA LYS A 116 0.33 -9.80 -13.14
C LYS A 116 -0.24 -10.69 -12.05
N LYS A 117 -1.51 -11.00 -12.12
CA LYS A 117 -2.13 -12.02 -11.26
C LYS A 117 -1.29 -13.31 -11.28
N GLY A 118 -0.99 -13.84 -10.10
CA GLY A 118 -0.17 -15.04 -9.92
C GLY A 118 1.25 -14.69 -9.49
N VAL A 119 2.23 -15.44 -9.97
CA VAL A 119 3.64 -15.31 -9.61
C VAL A 119 4.34 -14.28 -10.50
N ASN A 120 5.14 -13.42 -9.86
CA ASN A 120 5.99 -12.42 -10.49
C ASN A 120 7.42 -12.53 -9.96
N SER A 121 8.36 -11.89 -10.66
CA SER A 121 9.71 -11.65 -10.15
C SER A 121 10.03 -10.15 -10.10
N ILE A 122 10.79 -9.75 -9.06
CA ILE A 122 11.38 -8.41 -8.95
C ILE A 122 12.87 -8.61 -8.66
N LYS A 123 13.69 -8.13 -9.58
CA LYS A 123 15.14 -8.25 -9.49
C LYS A 123 15.79 -6.89 -9.31
N PHE A 124 16.73 -6.83 -8.39
CA PHE A 124 17.57 -5.67 -8.12
C PHE A 124 19.01 -5.98 -8.53
N THR A 125 19.62 -5.03 -9.22
CA THR A 125 21.04 -5.06 -9.59
C THR A 125 21.67 -3.72 -9.27
N LYS A 126 22.99 -3.70 -9.06
CA LYS A 126 23.70 -2.46 -8.78
C LYS A 126 23.48 -1.41 -9.88
N ASN A 127 23.31 -0.16 -9.46
CA ASN A 127 23.36 1.01 -10.34
C ASN A 127 24.40 2.03 -9.81
N VAL A 128 24.09 2.84 -8.83
CA VAL A 128 24.99 3.87 -8.28
C VAL A 128 25.18 3.67 -6.77
N GLY A 129 26.39 3.94 -6.27
CA GLY A 129 26.70 3.89 -4.84
C GLY A 129 26.58 2.48 -4.25
N PHE A 130 26.43 2.41 -2.93
CA PHE A 130 26.28 1.18 -2.19
C PHE A 130 25.07 1.27 -1.27
N ALA A 131 24.25 0.26 -1.25
CA ALA A 131 23.17 0.09 -0.29
C ALA A 131 22.99 -1.39 0.00
N GLU A 132 22.71 -1.71 1.25
CA GLU A 132 22.37 -3.05 1.70
C GLU A 132 20.85 -3.21 1.70
N MET A 133 20.36 -4.41 1.48
CA MET A 133 18.95 -4.70 1.35
C MET A 133 18.50 -5.68 2.43
N ASP A 134 17.52 -5.27 3.21
CA ASP A 134 16.92 -6.10 4.25
C ASP A 134 15.72 -6.90 3.72
N CYS A 135 14.71 -6.23 3.25
CA CYS A 135 13.53 -6.89 2.67
C CYS A 135 12.83 -5.99 1.66
N ILE A 136 11.93 -6.57 0.88
CA ILE A 136 10.92 -5.81 0.17
C ILE A 136 9.55 -6.12 0.77
N MET A 137 8.66 -5.15 0.69
CA MET A 137 7.27 -5.35 0.99
C MET A 137 6.43 -4.95 -0.20
N ILE A 138 5.60 -5.87 -0.62
CA ILE A 138 4.55 -5.56 -1.56
C ILE A 138 3.46 -4.88 -0.72
N ASP A 139 3.45 -3.57 -0.78
CA ASP A 139 2.32 -2.84 -0.25
C ASP A 139 1.13 -3.21 -1.13
N ASN A 140 0.24 -3.97 -0.53
CA ASN A 140 -1.08 -4.16 -1.13
C ASN A 140 -1.80 -2.80 -1.03
N THR A 141 -1.37 -1.83 -1.85
CA THR A 141 -2.04 -0.54 -2.02
C THR A 141 -3.24 -0.61 -2.98
N ASP A 142 -3.65 -1.78 -3.44
CA ASP A 142 -5.02 -2.19 -3.33
C ASP A 142 -5.21 -2.65 -1.87
N SER A 143 -4.78 -1.83 -0.88
CA SER A 143 -5.01 -2.12 0.52
C SER A 143 -6.51 -2.17 0.67
N ASP A 144 -7.01 -3.38 0.81
CA ASP A 144 -8.36 -3.64 1.23
C ASP A 144 -8.48 -3.10 2.66
N PHE A 145 -8.87 -1.86 2.75
CA PHE A 145 -9.27 -1.27 4.01
C PHE A 145 -10.62 -1.84 4.40
N VAL A 146 -10.79 -2.08 5.67
CA VAL A 146 -12.11 -2.22 6.28
C VAL A 146 -12.43 -0.90 6.98
N ILE A 147 -13.69 -0.53 6.95
CA ILE A 147 -14.20 0.65 7.67
C ILE A 147 -15.05 0.13 8.80
N GLU A 148 -14.54 0.21 10.02
CA GLU A 148 -15.21 -0.25 11.21
C GLU A 148 -15.96 0.90 11.89
N ASN A 149 -17.20 0.65 12.29
CA ASN A 149 -17.95 1.57 13.13
C ASN A 149 -17.56 1.37 14.59
N GLU A 150 -17.00 2.40 15.23
CA GLU A 150 -16.51 2.36 16.61
C GLU A 150 -17.56 1.86 17.61
N ASN A 151 -18.79 2.35 17.48
CA ASN A 151 -19.86 2.02 18.43
C ASN A 151 -20.35 0.58 18.32
N SER A 152 -20.39 0.01 17.12
CA SER A 152 -20.97 -1.32 16.90
C SER A 152 -19.95 -2.43 16.64
N GLY A 153 -18.68 -2.10 16.34
CA GLY A 153 -17.64 -3.04 15.90
C GLY A 153 -17.97 -3.74 14.58
N LYS A 154 -18.94 -3.20 13.81
CA LYS A 154 -19.33 -3.75 12.51
C LYS A 154 -18.62 -3.04 11.37
N TYR A 155 -18.46 -3.75 10.26
CA TYR A 155 -17.79 -3.23 9.07
C TYR A 155 -18.78 -2.66 8.06
N LEU A 156 -18.39 -1.54 7.41
CA LEU A 156 -19.10 -1.02 6.25
C LEU A 156 -19.05 -2.03 5.12
N GLU A 157 -20.20 -2.35 4.53
CA GLU A 157 -20.30 -3.24 3.38
C GLU A 157 -21.31 -2.74 2.34
N ILE A 158 -21.21 -3.28 1.14
CA ILE A 158 -22.33 -3.25 0.21
C ILE A 158 -23.25 -4.43 0.52
N LYS A 159 -24.50 -4.13 0.89
CA LYS A 159 -25.48 -5.13 1.33
C LYS A 159 -25.63 -6.27 0.33
N SER A 160 -25.68 -7.49 0.87
CA SER A 160 -25.82 -8.72 0.08
C SER A 160 -24.72 -8.93 -0.97
N ALA A 161 -23.56 -8.30 -0.82
CA ALA A 161 -22.44 -8.34 -1.75
C ALA A 161 -22.83 -8.03 -3.22
N LEU A 162 -23.83 -7.19 -3.44
CA LEU A 162 -24.29 -6.80 -4.77
C LEU A 162 -23.18 -6.03 -5.52
N THR A 163 -23.12 -6.24 -6.84
CA THR A 163 -22.16 -5.56 -7.72
C THR A 163 -22.83 -4.55 -8.65
N THR A 164 -24.13 -4.33 -8.48
CA THR A 164 -24.93 -3.39 -9.29
C THR A 164 -24.87 -1.97 -8.76
N GLU A 165 -25.03 -0.97 -9.63
CA GLU A 165 -25.22 0.42 -9.21
C GLU A 165 -26.44 0.58 -8.30
N ASN A 166 -26.41 1.59 -7.44
CA ASN A 166 -27.45 1.93 -6.47
C ASN A 166 -27.70 0.87 -5.38
N ALA A 167 -26.83 -0.13 -5.25
CA ALA A 167 -26.89 -1.03 -4.11
C ALA A 167 -26.55 -0.29 -2.82
N ASP A 168 -27.34 -0.51 -1.78
CA ASP A 168 -27.17 0.14 -0.47
C ASP A 168 -25.87 -0.24 0.20
N ALA A 169 -25.18 0.74 0.76
CA ALA A 169 -24.16 0.52 1.77
C ALA A 169 -24.80 0.40 3.16
N GLY A 170 -24.15 -0.34 4.05
CA GLY A 170 -24.60 -0.53 5.43
C GLY A 170 -23.52 -1.17 6.27
N GLN A 171 -23.82 -1.50 7.53
CA GLN A 171 -22.86 -2.19 8.40
C GLN A 171 -23.29 -3.64 8.65
N TRP A 172 -22.32 -4.54 8.74
CA TRP A 172 -22.52 -5.96 9.02
C TRP A 172 -21.36 -6.52 9.86
N GLY A 173 -21.62 -7.65 10.52
CA GLY A 173 -20.54 -8.36 11.24
C GLY A 173 -19.39 -8.73 10.31
N VAL A 174 -18.21 -8.96 10.88
CA VAL A 174 -16.98 -9.31 10.13
C VAL A 174 -17.17 -10.63 9.38
N THR A 175 -17.09 -10.60 8.07
CA THR A 175 -17.20 -11.80 7.21
C THR A 175 -15.96 -12.05 6.36
N ASN A 176 -15.00 -11.09 6.31
CA ASN A 176 -13.88 -11.08 5.37
C ASN A 176 -14.28 -11.13 3.89
N ASN A 177 -15.52 -10.83 3.58
CA ASN A 177 -16.03 -10.79 2.21
C ASN A 177 -15.53 -9.56 1.47
N TRP A 178 -15.31 -9.65 0.17
CA TRP A 178 -14.85 -8.54 -0.67
C TRP A 178 -15.77 -7.32 -0.65
N CYS A 179 -17.06 -7.51 -0.37
CA CYS A 179 -18.02 -6.40 -0.20
C CYS A 179 -17.75 -5.52 1.04
N GLN A 180 -16.94 -6.02 2.02
CA GLN A 180 -16.49 -5.27 3.19
C GLN A 180 -15.11 -4.62 2.99
N LYS A 181 -14.50 -4.80 1.82
CA LYS A 181 -13.17 -4.32 1.51
C LYS A 181 -13.22 -3.13 0.57
N TRP A 182 -12.41 -2.13 0.86
CA TRP A 182 -12.44 -0.84 0.19
C TRP A 182 -11.04 -0.36 -0.17
N THR A 183 -10.89 0.36 -1.26
CA THR A 183 -9.67 1.10 -1.60
C THR A 183 -9.95 2.59 -1.53
N PHE A 184 -8.91 3.38 -1.24
CA PHE A 184 -8.99 4.83 -1.17
C PHE A 184 -8.16 5.43 -2.31
N GLU A 185 -8.84 6.03 -3.28
CA GLU A 185 -8.18 6.74 -4.39
C GLU A 185 -8.06 8.23 -4.03
N ASP A 186 -6.85 8.78 -4.02
CA ASP A 186 -6.62 10.20 -3.79
C ASP A 186 -7.33 11.03 -4.87
N ALA A 187 -8.14 11.99 -4.44
CA ALA A 187 -8.87 12.90 -5.30
C ALA A 187 -8.35 14.35 -5.20
N GLY A 188 -7.23 14.52 -4.50
CA GLY A 188 -6.60 15.83 -4.27
C GLY A 188 -7.27 16.65 -3.16
N ASN A 189 -6.52 17.62 -2.63
CA ASN A 189 -6.98 18.54 -1.57
C ASN A 189 -7.45 17.83 -0.28
N GLY A 190 -6.91 16.64 0.03
CA GLY A 190 -7.26 15.85 1.21
C GLY A 190 -8.60 15.13 1.09
N TYR A 191 -9.14 14.97 -0.11
CA TYR A 191 -10.31 14.16 -0.38
C TYR A 191 -9.93 12.86 -1.08
N TYR A 192 -10.75 11.83 -0.83
CA TYR A 192 -10.59 10.49 -1.37
C TYR A 192 -11.89 10.00 -2.00
N ARG A 193 -11.77 9.12 -2.98
CA ARG A 193 -12.86 8.24 -3.41
C ARG A 193 -12.71 6.90 -2.72
N ILE A 194 -13.82 6.39 -2.21
CA ILE A 194 -13.87 5.11 -1.50
C ILE A 194 -14.48 4.10 -2.46
N LYS A 195 -13.67 3.14 -2.94
CA LYS A 195 -14.06 2.17 -3.96
C LYS A 195 -14.23 0.80 -3.36
N ASN A 196 -15.35 0.15 -3.61
CA ASN A 196 -15.62 -1.21 -3.15
C ASN A 196 -14.85 -2.23 -3.99
N MET A 197 -14.15 -3.14 -3.34
CA MET A 197 -13.30 -4.10 -4.04
C MET A 197 -14.08 -5.24 -4.71
N ASN A 198 -15.30 -5.56 -4.24
CA ASN A 198 -16.14 -6.57 -4.85
C ASN A 198 -16.74 -6.10 -6.18
N SER A 199 -17.22 -4.87 -6.22
CA SER A 199 -17.95 -4.31 -7.37
C SER A 199 -17.10 -3.42 -8.27
N GLY A 200 -16.02 -2.81 -7.73
CA GLY A 200 -15.28 -1.75 -8.39
C GLY A 200 -16.01 -0.41 -8.46
N LEU A 201 -17.16 -0.28 -7.78
CA LEU A 201 -17.97 0.94 -7.72
C LEU A 201 -17.59 1.81 -6.51
N TYR A 202 -17.98 3.08 -6.55
CA TYR A 202 -17.60 4.09 -5.55
C TYR A 202 -18.72 4.38 -4.58
N LEU A 203 -18.38 4.55 -3.31
CA LEU A 203 -19.31 4.99 -2.27
C LEU A 203 -19.81 6.40 -2.57
N GLU A 204 -21.11 6.57 -2.60
CA GLU A 204 -21.78 7.85 -2.91
C GLU A 204 -22.97 8.06 -1.99
N ILE A 205 -23.30 9.34 -1.71
CA ILE A 205 -24.59 9.69 -1.10
C ILE A 205 -25.64 9.77 -2.20
N GLU A 206 -26.71 8.97 -2.04
CA GLU A 206 -27.79 8.84 -3.00
C GLU A 206 -28.38 10.20 -3.39
N ASN A 207 -28.59 10.40 -4.70
CA ASN A 207 -29.15 11.63 -5.27
C ASN A 207 -28.40 12.91 -4.91
N GLN A 208 -27.13 12.81 -4.48
CA GLN A 208 -26.34 13.93 -3.98
C GLN A 208 -27.04 14.67 -2.82
N SER A 209 -27.83 13.98 -2.02
CA SER A 209 -28.60 14.55 -0.93
C SER A 209 -27.70 15.22 0.12
N LYS A 210 -28.17 16.32 0.69
CA LYS A 210 -27.55 16.99 1.83
C LYS A 210 -28.35 16.81 3.12
N GLU A 211 -29.43 16.05 3.06
CA GLU A 211 -30.33 15.85 4.20
C GLU A 211 -29.75 14.84 5.20
N ASN A 212 -30.19 14.95 6.46
CA ASN A 212 -29.86 13.95 7.47
C ASN A 212 -30.55 12.63 7.14
N GLY A 213 -29.84 11.51 7.34
CA GLY A 213 -30.38 10.19 7.06
C GLY A 213 -30.39 9.81 5.57
N ALA A 214 -29.75 10.60 4.71
CA ALA A 214 -29.54 10.22 3.31
C ALA A 214 -28.78 8.89 3.21
N LYS A 215 -29.20 8.05 2.28
CA LYS A 215 -28.56 6.74 2.08
C LYS A 215 -27.18 6.88 1.48
N ALA A 216 -26.27 5.99 1.90
CA ALA A 216 -25.04 5.69 1.18
C ALA A 216 -25.27 4.49 0.27
N ILE A 217 -24.83 4.61 -0.96
CA ILE A 217 -24.95 3.61 -2.03
C ILE A 217 -23.63 3.47 -2.76
N GLN A 218 -23.53 2.51 -3.68
CA GLN A 218 -22.41 2.45 -4.62
C GLN A 218 -22.84 2.86 -6.04
N CYS A 219 -21.99 3.63 -6.72
CA CYS A 219 -22.23 4.08 -8.10
C CYS A 219 -20.95 4.02 -8.94
N LYS A 220 -21.10 4.04 -10.26
CA LYS A 220 -19.97 4.26 -11.18
C LYS A 220 -19.25 5.56 -10.87
N TYR A 221 -17.99 5.61 -11.26
CA TYR A 221 -17.22 6.84 -11.18
C TYR A 221 -17.99 8.03 -11.78
N SER A 222 -18.06 9.08 -11.01
CA SER A 222 -18.52 10.39 -11.46
C SER A 222 -17.65 11.45 -10.77
N ASN A 223 -17.48 12.61 -11.39
CA ASN A 223 -16.69 13.68 -10.76
C ASN A 223 -17.55 14.52 -9.77
N ARG A 224 -18.49 13.88 -9.07
CA ARG A 224 -19.42 14.53 -8.15
C ARG A 224 -18.85 14.64 -6.74
N ALA A 225 -19.19 15.74 -6.06
CA ALA A 225 -18.77 15.94 -4.67
C ALA A 225 -19.37 14.89 -3.69
N SER A 226 -20.50 14.27 -4.06
CA SER A 226 -21.15 13.18 -3.29
C SER A 226 -20.33 11.89 -3.23
N GLN A 227 -19.32 11.70 -4.13
CA GLN A 227 -18.36 10.59 -4.12
C GLN A 227 -17.02 10.94 -3.46
N LEU A 228 -16.88 12.16 -2.93
CA LEU A 228 -15.64 12.63 -2.34
C LEU A 228 -15.77 12.68 -0.81
N TRP A 229 -14.78 12.10 -0.13
CA TRP A 229 -14.78 11.91 1.30
C TRP A 229 -13.48 12.42 1.91
N LYS A 230 -13.57 13.03 3.09
CA LYS A 230 -12.42 13.48 3.86
C LYS A 230 -12.39 12.73 5.19
N PHE A 231 -11.20 12.30 5.59
CA PHE A 231 -10.96 11.68 6.88
C PHE A 231 -10.44 12.73 7.85
N VAL A 232 -11.12 12.88 8.99
CA VAL A 232 -10.73 13.81 10.06
C VAL A 232 -10.55 13.01 11.34
N GLU A 233 -9.34 12.98 11.86
CA GLU A 233 -8.98 12.22 13.06
C GLU A 233 -9.65 12.81 14.30
N THR A 234 -10.14 11.92 15.19
CA THR A 234 -10.79 12.29 16.46
C THR A 234 -9.79 12.39 17.61
N GLY A 235 -8.56 11.92 17.45
CA GLY A 235 -7.47 11.96 18.45
C GLY A 235 -7.28 10.66 19.23
N ASP A 236 -8.09 9.65 18.99
CA ASP A 236 -8.08 8.32 19.63
C ASP A 236 -7.83 7.17 18.65
N GLY A 237 -7.47 7.51 17.39
CA GLY A 237 -7.23 6.55 16.31
C GLY A 237 -8.44 6.29 15.42
N TYR A 238 -9.58 6.93 15.70
CA TYR A 238 -10.76 6.91 14.85
C TYR A 238 -10.84 8.14 13.96
N TYR A 239 -11.75 8.12 12.98
CA TYR A 239 -11.92 9.18 11.99
C TYR A 239 -13.40 9.45 11.74
N PHE A 240 -13.76 10.72 11.61
CA PHE A 240 -14.97 11.10 10.90
C PHE A 240 -14.74 10.96 9.40
N ILE A 241 -15.64 10.27 8.71
CA ILE A 241 -15.63 10.15 7.25
C ILE A 241 -16.63 11.14 6.68
N ILE A 242 -16.16 12.31 6.30
CA ILE A 242 -17.00 13.47 5.96
C ILE A 242 -17.23 13.54 4.46
N ASN A 243 -18.50 13.55 4.04
CA ASN A 243 -18.85 13.71 2.64
C ASN A 243 -18.66 15.18 2.18
N LYS A 244 -17.97 15.39 1.06
CA LYS A 244 -17.67 16.74 0.54
C LYS A 244 -18.91 17.54 0.18
N ASN A 245 -19.94 16.89 -0.35
CA ASN A 245 -21.16 17.57 -0.83
C ASN A 245 -22.03 18.08 0.30
N SER A 246 -22.20 17.28 1.36
CA SER A 246 -23.09 17.59 2.48
C SER A 246 -22.36 18.22 3.66
N GLY A 247 -21.05 17.95 3.81
CA GLY A 247 -20.28 18.25 5.02
C GLY A 247 -20.65 17.38 6.23
N LYS A 248 -21.43 16.30 6.02
CA LYS A 248 -21.91 15.38 7.06
C LYS A 248 -21.12 14.08 7.05
N TYR A 249 -21.17 13.34 8.14
CA TYR A 249 -20.52 12.06 8.39
C TYR A 249 -21.55 11.00 8.81
#